data_5d2a7a5ed9f178863d83a93433607e8d
#
_entry.id   5d2a7a5ed9f178863d83a93433607e8d
#
_cell.length_a   1.000
_cell.length_b   1.000
_cell.length_c   1.000
_cell.angle_alpha   90.00
_cell.angle_beta   90.00
_cell.angle_gamma   90.00
#
_symmetry.space_group_name_H-M   'P 1'
#
loop_
_entity.id
_entity.type
_entity.pdbx_description
1 polymer ?
#
loop_
_entity_poly.entity_id
_entity_poly.type
_entity_poly.pdbx_seq_one_letter_code
_entity_poly.pdbx_strand_id
1 'polypeptide(L)'
;MKTFYGHTLMYLHETIDLGNGTVDSFLPTFGEIYQPMMEDLGARLFAMWETTRYNGHWPQVTIIWEIDAFADYARIGRAQARGGSHAVQGARWTAFLAATGAHGEGRIMYAGKYNRTLAQLQEANFAAGLVIQEIMETKPGKQDDYIRELERLYVPWSESTGKRWLGSFITTFRFNEVIHYWALDGDWGCFENHYPSWKGNPPAEIVTWMSMAPALRDGWEDSIMSALPPSPLQ
;
A
#
# COMPACT_ATOMS: atom_id res chain seq x y z
N MET A 1 -14.22 -21.89 -6.67
CA MET A 1 -14.39 -20.43 -6.66
C MET A 1 -13.54 -19.90 -7.82
N LYS A 2 -14.13 -19.26 -8.83
CA LYS A 2 -13.32 -18.66 -9.90
C LYS A 2 -12.63 -17.44 -9.27
N THR A 3 -11.31 -17.48 -9.19
CA THR A 3 -10.51 -16.35 -8.74
C THR A 3 -10.64 -15.23 -9.76
N PHE A 4 -11.33 -14.17 -9.42
CA PHE A 4 -11.40 -12.95 -10.23
C PHE A 4 -10.05 -12.22 -10.22
N TYR A 5 -9.17 -12.54 -9.30
CA TYR A 5 -7.89 -11.92 -9.00
C TYR A 5 -6.75 -12.93 -9.20
N GLY A 6 -5.54 -12.48 -9.46
CA GLY A 6 -4.39 -13.32 -9.81
C GLY A 6 -3.99 -14.33 -8.74
N HIS A 7 -4.29 -14.04 -7.47
CA HIS A 7 -4.14 -14.95 -6.32
C HIS A 7 -5.20 -14.67 -5.25
N THR A 8 -5.28 -15.55 -4.24
CA THR A 8 -6.28 -15.48 -3.18
C THR A 8 -5.81 -14.75 -1.92
N LEU A 9 -4.56 -14.28 -1.90
CA LEU A 9 -4.00 -13.57 -0.77
C LEU A 9 -4.72 -12.24 -0.54
N MET A 10 -4.75 -11.86 0.71
CA MET A 10 -5.33 -10.61 1.18
C MET A 10 -4.27 -9.76 1.85
N TYR A 11 -4.58 -8.49 2.03
CA TYR A 11 -3.66 -7.54 2.61
C TYR A 11 -4.36 -6.74 3.71
N LEU A 12 -3.65 -6.58 4.83
CA LEU A 12 -4.01 -5.60 5.86
C LEU A 12 -3.15 -4.36 5.61
N HIS A 13 -3.78 -3.24 5.43
CA HIS A 13 -3.13 -1.96 5.20
C HIS A 13 -3.41 -1.08 6.41
N GLU A 14 -2.37 -0.55 7.01
CA GLU A 14 -2.43 0.35 8.15
C GLU A 14 -1.72 1.65 7.81
N THR A 15 -2.36 2.77 8.01
CA THR A 15 -1.74 4.09 8.05
C THR A 15 -1.76 4.60 9.47
N ILE A 16 -0.61 4.97 10.01
CA ILE A 16 -0.45 5.41 11.39
C ILE A 16 0.17 6.80 11.40
N ASP A 17 -0.63 7.79 11.78
CA ASP A 17 -0.13 9.12 12.10
C ASP A 17 0.61 9.06 13.43
N LEU A 18 1.86 9.47 13.46
CA LEU A 18 2.73 9.28 14.62
C LEU A 18 2.43 10.26 15.77
N GLY A 19 1.55 11.24 15.57
CA GLY A 19 1.17 12.22 16.58
C GLY A 19 2.37 13.05 17.03
N ASN A 20 2.75 12.93 18.31
CA ASN A 20 3.95 13.57 18.87
C ASN A 20 5.21 12.68 18.76
N GLY A 21 5.09 11.49 18.18
CA GLY A 21 6.20 10.56 17.97
C GLY A 21 7.00 10.88 16.71
N THR A 22 8.09 10.14 16.55
CA THR A 22 8.94 10.14 15.36
C THR A 22 9.11 8.72 14.87
N VAL A 23 9.53 8.53 13.63
CA VAL A 23 9.90 7.21 13.11
C VAL A 23 10.95 6.53 13.97
N ASP A 24 11.96 7.27 14.45
CA ASP A 24 13.01 6.73 15.32
C ASP A 24 12.46 6.22 16.66
N SER A 25 11.39 6.80 17.17
CA SER A 25 10.72 6.32 18.40
C SER A 25 9.75 5.16 18.12
N PHE A 26 9.21 5.09 16.91
CA PHE A 26 8.25 4.10 16.47
C PHE A 26 8.89 2.75 16.14
N LEU A 27 9.97 2.75 15.36
CA LEU A 27 10.63 1.54 14.84
C LEU A 27 11.05 0.53 15.93
N PRO A 28 11.67 0.94 17.06
CA PRO A 28 12.03 -0.03 18.11
C PRO A 28 10.82 -0.76 18.68
N THR A 29 9.74 -0.04 18.98
CA THR A 29 8.53 -0.64 19.55
C THR A 29 7.80 -1.51 18.52
N PHE A 30 7.77 -1.10 17.26
CA PHE A 30 7.26 -1.91 16.15
C PHE A 30 8.01 -3.23 16.04
N GLY A 31 9.36 -3.19 15.99
CA GLY A 31 10.19 -4.38 15.83
C GLY A 31 10.23 -5.29 17.06
N GLU A 32 10.08 -4.75 18.29
CA GLU A 32 10.08 -5.55 19.53
C GLU A 32 8.72 -6.17 19.86
N ILE A 33 7.62 -5.53 19.47
CA ILE A 33 6.28 -5.92 19.92
C ILE A 33 5.37 -6.29 18.76
N TYR A 34 5.20 -5.35 17.82
CA TYR A 34 4.10 -5.48 16.85
C TYR A 34 4.44 -6.43 15.71
N GLN A 35 5.61 -6.28 15.11
CA GLN A 35 6.04 -7.14 14.01
C GLN A 35 6.12 -8.62 14.43
N PRO A 36 6.82 -9.00 15.51
CA PRO A 36 6.88 -10.40 15.93
C PRO A 36 5.50 -10.98 16.26
N MET A 37 4.63 -10.18 16.88
CA MET A 37 3.27 -10.60 17.17
C MET A 37 2.46 -10.89 15.89
N MET A 38 2.56 -10.04 14.88
CA MET A 38 1.85 -10.21 13.62
C MET A 38 2.40 -11.41 12.83
N GLU A 39 3.72 -11.60 12.82
CA GLU A 39 4.38 -12.73 12.16
C GLU A 39 4.04 -14.07 12.83
N ASP A 40 4.02 -14.13 14.16
CA ASP A 40 3.59 -15.32 14.92
C ASP A 40 2.10 -15.66 14.66
N LEU A 41 1.30 -14.66 14.35
CA LEU A 41 -0.06 -14.80 13.88
C LEU A 41 -0.17 -15.05 12.37
N GLY A 42 0.94 -15.32 11.67
CA GLY A 42 0.99 -15.73 10.26
C GLY A 42 0.79 -14.60 9.25
N ALA A 43 0.85 -13.34 9.68
CA ALA A 43 0.96 -12.22 8.75
C ALA A 43 2.43 -12.08 8.28
N ARG A 44 2.63 -11.73 7.02
CA ARG A 44 3.95 -11.46 6.44
C ARG A 44 4.06 -9.97 6.16
N LEU A 45 5.08 -9.31 6.69
CA LEU A 45 5.31 -7.90 6.38
C LEU A 45 5.57 -7.78 4.87
N PHE A 46 4.64 -7.17 4.14
CA PHE A 46 4.75 -6.95 2.71
C PHE A 46 5.60 -5.72 2.40
N ALA A 47 5.32 -4.63 3.08
CA ALA A 47 6.06 -3.39 2.95
C ALA A 47 5.80 -2.45 4.13
N MET A 48 6.73 -1.52 4.34
CA MET A 48 6.61 -0.45 5.32
C MET A 48 7.32 0.81 4.82
N TRP A 49 6.61 1.93 4.83
CA TRP A 49 7.10 3.21 4.35
C TRP A 49 6.71 4.37 5.28
N GLU A 50 7.52 5.44 5.26
CA GLU A 50 7.21 6.73 5.85
C GLU A 50 6.83 7.73 4.77
N THR A 51 5.75 8.49 4.96
CA THR A 51 5.39 9.60 4.06
C THR A 51 6.46 10.70 4.10
N THR A 52 6.95 11.12 2.94
CA THR A 52 7.95 12.19 2.84
C THR A 52 7.33 13.56 3.14
N ARG A 53 8.15 14.50 3.66
CA ARG A 53 7.70 15.87 3.93
C ARG A 53 7.18 16.56 2.66
N TYR A 54 6.25 17.47 2.83
CA TYR A 54 5.60 18.27 1.77
C TYR A 54 4.74 17.47 0.81
N ASN A 55 4.35 16.26 1.22
CA ASN A 55 3.59 15.36 0.40
C ASN A 55 2.69 14.48 1.29
N GLY A 56 1.38 14.68 1.22
CA GLY A 56 0.43 13.93 2.03
C GLY A 56 0.49 14.26 3.52
N HIS A 57 0.02 13.33 4.33
CA HIS A 57 0.02 13.40 5.79
C HIS A 57 1.41 13.04 6.34
N TRP A 58 2.03 13.93 7.10
CA TRP A 58 3.34 13.71 7.72
C TRP A 58 3.35 14.23 9.16
N PRO A 59 3.94 13.50 10.13
CA PRO A 59 4.62 12.20 9.99
C PRO A 59 3.63 11.02 10.02
N GLN A 60 3.65 10.19 9.00
CA GLN A 60 2.78 9.01 8.86
C GLN A 60 3.58 7.80 8.38
N VAL A 61 3.27 6.62 8.93
CA VAL A 61 3.82 5.33 8.51
C VAL A 61 2.70 4.52 7.86
N THR A 62 2.98 3.95 6.70
CA THR A 62 2.12 2.97 6.04
C THR A 62 2.74 1.59 6.16
N ILE A 63 1.95 0.63 6.64
CA ILE A 63 2.35 -0.77 6.82
C ILE A 63 1.39 -1.65 6.02
N ILE A 64 1.92 -2.59 5.26
CA ILE A 64 1.12 -3.59 4.55
C ILE A 64 1.55 -4.98 5.01
N TRP A 65 0.57 -5.78 5.43
CA TRP A 65 0.73 -7.19 5.77
C TRP A 65 0.04 -8.06 4.72
N GLU A 66 0.73 -9.07 4.24
CA GLU A 66 0.15 -10.12 3.40
C GLU A 66 -0.35 -11.26 4.30
N ILE A 67 -1.59 -11.70 4.11
CA ILE A 67 -2.25 -12.81 4.81
C ILE A 67 -2.93 -13.75 3.81
N ASP A 68 -3.21 -15.00 4.21
CA ASP A 68 -3.75 -15.99 3.30
C ASP A 68 -5.26 -15.85 3.07
N ALA A 69 -6.01 -15.46 4.12
CA ALA A 69 -7.47 -15.42 4.04
C ALA A 69 -8.12 -14.52 5.11
N PHE A 70 -9.41 -14.24 4.98
CA PHE A 70 -10.23 -13.61 6.02
C PHE A 70 -10.19 -14.33 7.38
N ALA A 71 -9.99 -15.65 7.38
CA ALA A 71 -9.84 -16.41 8.60
C ALA A 71 -8.63 -15.98 9.41
N ASP A 72 -7.55 -15.57 8.74
CA ASP A 72 -6.34 -15.05 9.40
C ASP A 72 -6.58 -13.68 10.01
N TYR A 73 -7.26 -12.78 9.28
CA TYR A 73 -7.69 -11.51 9.87
C TYR A 73 -8.52 -11.72 11.15
N ALA A 74 -9.51 -12.61 11.10
CA ALA A 74 -10.33 -12.91 12.28
C ALA A 74 -9.51 -13.56 13.42
N ARG A 75 -8.49 -14.37 13.10
CA ARG A 75 -7.57 -14.97 14.07
C ARG A 75 -6.69 -13.91 14.72
N ILE A 76 -6.11 -13.01 13.94
CA ILE A 76 -5.31 -11.89 14.43
C ILE A 76 -6.12 -11.04 15.41
N GLY A 77 -7.33 -10.62 15.04
CA GLY A 77 -8.19 -9.81 15.90
C GLY A 77 -8.56 -10.51 17.22
N ARG A 78 -8.88 -11.82 17.18
CA ARG A 78 -9.17 -12.57 18.39
C ARG A 78 -7.95 -12.78 19.29
N ALA A 79 -6.77 -12.99 18.71
CA ALA A 79 -5.55 -13.19 19.47
C ALA A 79 -5.12 -11.94 20.24
N GLN A 80 -5.33 -10.76 19.66
CA GLN A 80 -5.02 -9.46 20.28
C GLN A 80 -6.08 -9.01 21.29
N ALA A 81 -7.30 -9.51 21.19
CA ALA A 81 -8.40 -9.15 22.08
C ALA A 81 -8.13 -9.61 23.53
N ARG A 82 -8.84 -9.00 24.49
CA ARG A 82 -8.75 -9.36 25.91
C ARG A 82 -8.99 -10.87 26.12
N GLY A 83 -8.02 -11.54 26.76
CA GLY A 83 -8.04 -13.00 26.96
C GLY A 83 -7.53 -13.81 25.76
N GLY A 84 -7.14 -13.18 24.69
CA GLY A 84 -6.50 -13.84 23.55
C GLY A 84 -5.02 -14.18 23.82
N SER A 85 -4.45 -15.02 22.98
CA SER A 85 -3.06 -15.50 23.13
C SER A 85 -2.00 -14.40 23.06
N HIS A 86 -2.28 -13.28 22.37
CA HIS A 86 -1.40 -12.13 22.21
C HIS A 86 -1.97 -10.85 22.84
N ALA A 87 -2.89 -10.99 23.80
CA ALA A 87 -3.54 -9.85 24.45
C ALA A 87 -2.56 -8.90 25.15
N VAL A 88 -1.46 -9.42 25.70
CA VAL A 88 -0.43 -8.61 26.37
C VAL A 88 0.34 -7.76 25.35
N GLN A 89 0.77 -8.35 24.24
CA GLN A 89 1.48 -7.64 23.18
C GLN A 89 0.57 -6.60 22.52
N GLY A 90 -0.69 -6.97 22.21
CA GLY A 90 -1.69 -6.05 21.67
C GLY A 90 -1.97 -4.87 22.60
N ALA A 91 -2.07 -5.11 23.92
CA ALA A 91 -2.26 -4.06 24.92
C ALA A 91 -1.03 -3.13 25.01
N ARG A 92 0.19 -3.68 24.97
CA ARG A 92 1.45 -2.88 24.97
C ARG A 92 1.54 -2.01 23.72
N TRP A 93 1.21 -2.55 22.54
CA TRP A 93 1.16 -1.81 21.30
C TRP A 93 0.14 -0.65 21.36
N THR A 94 -1.08 -0.94 21.79
CA THR A 94 -2.13 0.07 21.95
C THR A 94 -1.71 1.18 22.95
N ALA A 95 -1.09 0.79 24.06
CA ALA A 95 -0.60 1.74 25.06
C ALA A 95 0.51 2.65 24.50
N PHE A 96 1.41 2.12 23.67
CA PHE A 96 2.43 2.89 22.98
C PHE A 96 1.80 3.93 22.04
N LEU A 97 0.86 3.53 21.18
CA LEU A 97 0.16 4.46 20.28
C LEU A 97 -0.57 5.56 21.07
N ALA A 98 -1.24 5.18 22.15
CA ALA A 98 -1.93 6.16 23.01
C ALA A 98 -0.98 7.15 23.69
N ALA A 99 0.18 6.68 24.16
CA ALA A 99 1.18 7.51 24.83
C ALA A 99 1.83 8.54 23.90
N THR A 100 1.96 8.22 22.61
CA THR A 100 2.50 9.13 21.59
C THR A 100 1.43 10.00 20.94
N GLY A 101 0.15 9.75 21.24
CA GLY A 101 -0.97 10.37 20.53
C GLY A 101 -1.11 9.90 19.08
N ALA A 102 -0.45 8.77 18.75
CA ALA A 102 -0.56 8.16 17.45
C ALA A 102 -1.97 7.58 17.26
N HIS A 103 -2.48 7.72 16.04
CA HIS A 103 -3.76 7.15 15.63
C HIS A 103 -3.64 6.63 14.22
N GLY A 104 -4.52 5.73 13.84
CA GLY A 104 -4.38 5.06 12.57
C GLY A 104 -5.70 4.68 11.94
N GLU A 105 -5.61 4.33 10.68
CA GLU A 105 -6.68 3.82 9.86
C GLU A 105 -6.27 2.47 9.27
N GLY A 106 -7.19 1.52 9.29
CA GLY A 106 -6.96 0.19 8.73
C GLY A 106 -7.87 -0.11 7.55
N ARG A 107 -7.35 -0.88 6.59
CA ARG A 107 -8.06 -1.41 5.44
C ARG A 107 -7.79 -2.89 5.29
N ILE A 108 -8.78 -3.64 4.82
CA ILE A 108 -8.60 -4.98 4.31
C ILE A 108 -8.73 -4.90 2.80
N MET A 109 -7.74 -5.44 2.08
CA MET A 109 -7.66 -5.30 0.64
C MET A 109 -7.50 -6.66 -0.04
N TYR A 110 -7.98 -6.74 -1.28
CA TYR A 110 -7.64 -7.80 -2.23
C TYR A 110 -6.60 -7.30 -3.23
N ALA A 111 -5.80 -8.22 -3.74
CA ALA A 111 -4.92 -7.93 -4.85
C ALA A 111 -5.68 -7.76 -6.16
N GLY A 112 -5.26 -6.84 -7.00
CA GLY A 112 -5.65 -6.80 -8.39
C GLY A 112 -5.16 -8.04 -9.17
N LYS A 113 -5.70 -8.23 -10.35
CA LYS A 113 -5.48 -9.46 -11.16
C LYS A 113 -4.01 -9.76 -11.44
N TYR A 114 -3.18 -8.74 -11.62
CA TYR A 114 -1.78 -8.88 -12.03
C TYR A 114 -0.80 -8.57 -10.89
N ASN A 115 -1.30 -8.41 -9.66
CA ASN A 115 -0.44 -8.21 -8.52
C ASN A 115 0.44 -9.44 -8.30
N ARG A 116 1.67 -9.17 -7.91
CA ARG A 116 2.63 -10.18 -7.46
C ARG A 116 2.53 -10.35 -5.96
N THR A 117 2.73 -11.58 -5.49
CA THR A 117 2.88 -11.86 -4.05
C THR A 117 4.23 -11.33 -3.54
N LEU A 118 4.39 -11.21 -2.22
CA LEU A 118 5.68 -10.86 -1.63
C LEU A 118 6.80 -11.78 -2.11
N ALA A 119 6.56 -13.09 -2.13
CA ALA A 119 7.54 -14.07 -2.58
C ALA A 119 7.96 -13.84 -4.05
N GLN A 120 7.01 -13.55 -4.94
CA GLN A 120 7.30 -13.26 -6.35
C GLN A 120 8.08 -11.94 -6.53
N LEU A 121 7.79 -10.93 -5.71
CA LEU A 121 8.53 -9.66 -5.72
C LEU A 121 9.97 -9.86 -5.26
N GLN A 122 10.17 -10.62 -4.19
CA GLN A 122 11.51 -10.96 -3.67
C GLN A 122 12.32 -11.80 -4.66
N GLU A 123 11.71 -12.82 -5.28
CA GLU A 123 12.35 -13.61 -6.33
C GLU A 123 12.79 -12.76 -7.52
N ALA A 124 12.00 -11.75 -7.87
CA ALA A 124 12.31 -10.79 -8.93
C ALA A 124 13.31 -9.70 -8.50
N ASN A 125 13.78 -9.68 -7.25
CA ASN A 125 14.59 -8.61 -6.65
C ASN A 125 13.93 -7.22 -6.86
N PHE A 126 12.61 -7.15 -6.68
CA PHE A 126 11.88 -5.89 -6.86
C PHE A 126 12.10 -4.99 -5.65
N ALA A 127 12.77 -3.87 -5.88
CA ALA A 127 12.98 -2.85 -4.86
C ALA A 127 11.90 -1.75 -4.94
N ALA A 128 11.45 -1.27 -3.77
CA ALA A 128 10.47 -0.21 -3.61
C ALA A 128 10.91 0.74 -2.48
N GLY A 129 12.15 1.21 -2.58
CA GLY A 129 12.76 2.13 -1.60
C GLY A 129 12.10 3.51 -1.57
N LEU A 130 11.62 3.99 -2.71
CA LEU A 130 10.79 5.18 -2.85
C LEU A 130 9.54 4.79 -3.64
N VAL A 131 8.35 5.15 -3.14
CA VAL A 131 7.08 4.77 -3.76
C VAL A 131 6.10 5.93 -3.80
N ILE A 132 5.19 5.88 -4.78
CA ILE A 132 3.94 6.65 -4.75
C ILE A 132 2.82 5.70 -4.33
N GLN A 133 2.05 6.09 -3.32
CA GLN A 133 0.72 5.56 -3.03
C GLN A 133 -0.30 6.46 -3.69
N GLU A 134 -1.20 5.89 -4.48
CA GLU A 134 -2.35 6.59 -5.06
C GLU A 134 -3.62 5.95 -4.48
N ILE A 135 -4.34 6.68 -3.63
CA ILE A 135 -5.67 6.27 -3.14
C ILE A 135 -6.69 6.84 -4.11
N MET A 136 -7.34 5.96 -4.84
CA MET A 136 -8.23 6.30 -5.94
C MET A 136 -9.68 6.08 -5.55
N GLU A 137 -10.51 7.09 -5.76
CA GLU A 137 -11.97 6.99 -5.65
C GLU A 137 -12.54 6.70 -7.04
N THR A 138 -12.90 5.45 -7.29
CA THR A 138 -13.55 5.04 -8.53
C THR A 138 -15.05 5.32 -8.48
N LYS A 139 -15.67 5.48 -9.64
CA LYS A 139 -17.14 5.54 -9.73
C LYS A 139 -17.76 4.21 -9.31
N PRO A 140 -18.97 4.22 -8.75
CA PRO A 140 -19.68 3.01 -8.35
C PRO A 140 -19.69 1.94 -9.43
N GLY A 141 -19.19 0.74 -9.11
CA GLY A 141 -19.11 -0.41 -10.03
C GLY A 141 -18.06 -0.29 -11.12
N LYS A 142 -17.14 0.68 -11.04
CA LYS A 142 -16.09 0.91 -12.05
C LYS A 142 -14.69 0.47 -11.63
N GLN A 143 -14.52 -0.13 -10.46
CA GLN A 143 -13.21 -0.58 -9.96
C GLN A 143 -12.47 -1.49 -10.94
N ASP A 144 -13.12 -2.56 -11.40
CA ASP A 144 -12.51 -3.52 -12.32
C ASP A 144 -12.23 -2.91 -13.70
N ASP A 145 -13.14 -2.06 -14.20
CA ASP A 145 -12.94 -1.33 -15.45
C ASP A 145 -11.75 -0.38 -15.33
N TYR A 146 -11.67 0.35 -14.21
CA TYR A 146 -10.58 1.28 -13.96
C TYR A 146 -9.22 0.57 -13.91
N ILE A 147 -9.10 -0.50 -13.10
CA ILE A 147 -7.85 -1.28 -12.97
C ILE A 147 -7.44 -1.85 -14.34
N ARG A 148 -8.37 -2.46 -15.07
CA ARG A 148 -8.10 -3.04 -16.39
C ARG A 148 -7.53 -2.01 -17.36
N GLU A 149 -8.16 -0.83 -17.45
CA GLU A 149 -7.71 0.20 -18.37
C GLU A 149 -6.42 0.88 -17.92
N LEU A 150 -6.22 1.06 -16.61
CA LEU A 150 -4.95 1.50 -16.03
C LEU A 150 -3.81 0.57 -16.43
N GLU A 151 -3.98 -0.73 -16.21
CA GLU A 151 -2.97 -1.75 -16.52
C GLU A 151 -2.69 -1.86 -18.02
N ARG A 152 -3.71 -1.64 -18.85
CA ARG A 152 -3.57 -1.72 -20.32
C ARG A 152 -2.89 -0.50 -20.93
N LEU A 153 -3.22 0.69 -20.46
CA LEU A 153 -2.83 1.96 -21.10
C LEU A 153 -1.72 2.69 -20.35
N TYR A 154 -1.85 2.79 -19.02
CA TYR A 154 -1.00 3.65 -18.22
C TYR A 154 0.26 2.92 -17.70
N VAL A 155 0.12 1.68 -17.23
CA VAL A 155 1.24 0.92 -16.65
C VAL A 155 2.42 0.78 -17.62
N PRO A 156 2.27 0.35 -18.89
CA PRO A 156 3.42 0.17 -19.78
C PRO A 156 4.19 1.47 -20.03
N TRP A 157 3.47 2.57 -20.17
CA TRP A 157 4.09 3.88 -20.34
C TRP A 157 4.79 4.34 -19.06
N SER A 158 4.12 4.20 -17.92
CA SER A 158 4.67 4.61 -16.61
C SER A 158 5.98 3.88 -16.31
N GLU A 159 6.05 2.57 -16.58
CA GLU A 159 7.27 1.77 -16.43
C GLU A 159 8.39 2.24 -17.37
N SER A 160 8.06 2.67 -18.60
CA SER A 160 9.04 3.21 -19.54
C SER A 160 9.65 4.54 -19.08
N THR A 161 9.06 5.22 -18.11
CA THR A 161 9.53 6.49 -17.55
C THR A 161 10.15 6.34 -16.15
N GLY A 162 10.33 5.10 -15.65
CA GLY A 162 10.96 4.81 -14.37
C GLY A 162 10.00 4.73 -13.17
N LYS A 163 8.69 4.78 -13.42
CA LYS A 163 7.65 4.59 -12.40
C LYS A 163 7.10 3.16 -12.52
N ARG A 164 7.71 2.21 -11.79
CA ARG A 164 7.42 0.77 -11.90
C ARG A 164 6.18 0.37 -11.12
N TRP A 165 5.36 -0.44 -11.74
CA TRP A 165 4.16 -0.99 -11.13
C TRP A 165 4.45 -2.00 -10.02
N LEU A 166 3.98 -1.72 -8.79
CA LEU A 166 3.99 -2.68 -7.70
C LEU A 166 2.66 -3.45 -7.63
N GLY A 167 1.55 -2.75 -7.75
CA GLY A 167 0.23 -3.39 -7.78
C GLY A 167 -0.95 -2.45 -7.53
N SER A 168 -2.16 -2.97 -7.79
CA SER A 168 -3.45 -2.39 -7.41
C SER A 168 -4.11 -3.22 -6.33
N PHE A 169 -4.66 -2.56 -5.31
CA PHE A 169 -5.34 -3.20 -4.20
C PHE A 169 -6.77 -2.65 -4.09
N ILE A 170 -7.75 -3.54 -4.00
CA ILE A 170 -9.16 -3.18 -3.88
C ILE A 170 -9.57 -3.28 -2.43
N THR A 171 -10.05 -2.19 -1.85
CA THR A 171 -10.48 -2.15 -0.47
C THR A 171 -11.84 -2.83 -0.28
N THR A 172 -11.95 -3.74 0.67
CA THR A 172 -13.13 -4.61 0.83
C THR A 172 -14.36 -3.89 1.38
N PHE A 173 -14.18 -3.03 2.37
CA PHE A 173 -15.27 -2.39 3.12
C PHE A 173 -15.39 -0.89 2.84
N ARG A 174 -14.63 -0.40 1.87
CA ARG A 174 -14.75 0.94 1.32
C ARG A 174 -15.14 0.80 -0.13
N PHE A 175 -16.41 0.99 -0.38
CA PHE A 175 -16.96 0.88 -1.72
C PHE A 175 -16.31 1.93 -2.62
N ASN A 176 -15.79 1.51 -3.76
CA ASN A 176 -15.12 2.33 -4.78
C ASN A 176 -13.68 2.80 -4.47
N GLU A 177 -13.06 2.36 -3.39
CA GLU A 177 -11.65 2.69 -3.14
C GLU A 177 -10.72 1.64 -3.75
N VAL A 178 -9.71 2.10 -4.49
CA VAL A 178 -8.60 1.29 -5.02
C VAL A 178 -7.30 2.00 -4.65
N ILE A 179 -6.30 1.25 -4.19
CA ILE A 179 -5.00 1.80 -3.84
C ILE A 179 -3.95 1.24 -4.80
N HIS A 180 -3.18 2.12 -5.43
CA HIS A 180 -2.06 1.76 -6.29
C HIS A 180 -0.73 2.09 -5.64
N TYR A 181 0.27 1.25 -5.92
CA TYR A 181 1.65 1.50 -5.51
C TYR A 181 2.57 1.47 -6.72
N TRP A 182 3.43 2.47 -6.79
CA TRP A 182 4.44 2.64 -7.83
C TRP A 182 5.81 2.80 -7.20
N ALA A 183 6.73 1.92 -7.51
CA ALA A 183 8.13 2.09 -7.13
C ALA A 183 8.82 3.03 -8.11
N LEU A 184 9.63 3.94 -7.59
CA LEU A 184 10.35 4.92 -8.39
C LEU A 184 11.79 4.44 -8.62
N ASP A 185 12.20 4.36 -9.88
CA ASP A 185 13.57 4.01 -10.24
C ASP A 185 14.50 5.21 -10.07
N GLY A 186 15.64 4.99 -9.43
CA GLY A 186 16.68 5.99 -9.34
C GLY A 186 16.31 7.22 -8.52
N ASP A 187 15.46 7.03 -7.50
CA ASP A 187 15.07 8.10 -6.61
C ASP A 187 14.18 9.17 -7.29
N TRP A 188 14.21 10.40 -6.79
CA TRP A 188 13.42 11.54 -7.27
C TRP A 188 13.64 11.89 -8.75
N GLY A 189 14.78 11.51 -9.30
CA GLY A 189 15.13 11.78 -10.70
C GLY A 189 14.15 11.18 -11.72
N CYS A 190 13.39 10.15 -11.36
CA CYS A 190 12.38 9.59 -12.27
C CYS A 190 11.28 10.62 -12.64
N PHE A 191 11.00 11.58 -11.76
CA PHE A 191 10.02 12.64 -12.05
C PHE A 191 10.46 13.59 -13.15
N GLU A 192 11.77 13.77 -13.33
CA GLU A 192 12.32 14.62 -14.41
C GLU A 192 12.03 14.00 -15.79
N ASN A 193 11.86 12.68 -15.86
CA ASN A 193 11.48 11.99 -17.08
C ASN A 193 9.94 11.84 -17.20
N HIS A 194 9.27 11.53 -16.11
CA HIS A 194 7.84 11.24 -16.11
C HIS A 194 7.00 12.49 -16.46
N TYR A 195 7.21 13.61 -15.77
CA TYR A 195 6.38 14.81 -15.96
C TYR A 195 6.55 15.49 -17.33
N PRO A 196 7.77 15.66 -17.90
CA PRO A 196 7.89 16.18 -19.24
C PRO A 196 7.23 15.29 -20.30
N SER A 197 7.33 13.97 -20.17
CA SER A 197 6.67 13.02 -21.07
C SER A 197 5.16 13.16 -21.05
N TRP A 198 4.60 13.44 -19.88
CA TRP A 198 3.17 13.67 -19.71
C TRP A 198 2.72 15.02 -20.29
N LYS A 199 3.41 16.11 -19.95
CA LYS A 199 2.97 17.47 -20.28
C LYS A 199 3.35 17.93 -21.69
N GLY A 200 4.40 17.36 -22.26
CA GLY A 200 4.92 17.78 -23.56
C GLY A 200 4.15 17.18 -24.72
N ASN A 201 4.40 15.94 -25.01
CA ASN A 201 3.78 15.19 -26.12
C ASN A 201 3.47 13.76 -25.66
N PRO A 202 2.40 13.55 -24.89
CA PRO A 202 2.07 12.24 -24.38
C PRO A 202 1.75 11.27 -25.53
N PRO A 203 2.13 9.99 -25.44
CA PRO A 203 1.77 8.99 -26.45
C PRO A 203 0.27 8.77 -26.50
N ALA A 204 -0.21 8.20 -27.62
CA ALA A 204 -1.64 8.05 -27.90
C ALA A 204 -2.39 7.28 -26.81
N GLU A 205 -1.74 6.30 -26.18
CA GLU A 205 -2.28 5.51 -25.06
C GLU A 205 -2.59 6.41 -23.86
N ILE A 206 -1.71 7.35 -23.56
CA ILE A 206 -1.88 8.30 -22.45
C ILE A 206 -2.96 9.33 -22.77
N VAL A 207 -3.02 9.81 -23.99
CA VAL A 207 -4.14 10.69 -24.44
C VAL A 207 -5.47 9.95 -24.27
N THR A 208 -5.53 8.68 -24.68
CA THR A 208 -6.70 7.82 -24.50
C THR A 208 -7.05 7.65 -23.03
N TRP A 209 -6.06 7.30 -22.19
CA TRP A 209 -6.25 7.18 -20.74
C TRP A 209 -6.80 8.46 -20.13
N MET A 210 -6.19 9.60 -20.41
CA MET A 210 -6.61 10.90 -19.88
C MET A 210 -8.04 11.27 -20.26
N SER A 211 -8.49 10.89 -21.45
CA SER A 211 -9.85 11.18 -21.93
C SER A 211 -10.90 10.28 -21.27
N MET A 212 -10.54 9.03 -20.93
CA MET A 212 -11.50 8.06 -20.38
C MET A 212 -11.50 8.01 -18.84
N ALA A 213 -10.37 8.28 -18.19
CA ALA A 213 -10.24 8.15 -16.74
C ALA A 213 -11.32 8.91 -15.93
N PRO A 214 -11.76 10.14 -16.32
CA PRO A 214 -12.85 10.85 -15.63
C PRO A 214 -14.21 10.13 -15.66
N ALA A 215 -14.42 9.20 -16.59
CA ALA A 215 -15.62 8.36 -16.61
C ALA A 215 -15.53 7.16 -15.65
N LEU A 216 -14.34 6.86 -15.13
CA LEU A 216 -14.05 5.71 -14.27
C LEU A 216 -13.80 6.08 -12.82
N ARG A 217 -13.40 7.33 -12.54
CA ARG A 217 -13.02 7.81 -11.20
C ARG A 217 -13.54 9.21 -10.95
N ASP A 218 -13.69 9.55 -9.67
CA ASP A 218 -14.12 10.87 -9.21
C ASP A 218 -12.94 11.69 -8.63
N GLY A 219 -12.02 11.05 -7.94
CA GLY A 219 -10.87 11.71 -7.35
C GLY A 219 -9.73 10.75 -7.00
N TRP A 220 -8.62 11.31 -6.54
CA TRP A 220 -7.51 10.56 -5.97
C TRP A 220 -6.67 11.45 -5.06
N GLU A 221 -5.93 10.78 -4.18
CA GLU A 221 -4.92 11.39 -3.33
C GLU A 221 -3.60 10.64 -3.50
N ASP A 222 -2.52 11.37 -3.67
CA ASP A 222 -1.17 10.82 -3.84
C ASP A 222 -0.32 11.11 -2.61
N SER A 223 0.48 10.12 -2.21
CA SER A 223 1.53 10.29 -1.21
C SER A 223 2.82 9.66 -1.69
N ILE A 224 3.94 10.36 -1.53
CA ILE A 224 5.27 9.81 -1.79
C ILE A 224 5.86 9.36 -0.47
N MET A 225 6.40 8.14 -0.45
CA MET A 225 6.86 7.49 0.76
C MET A 225 8.22 6.84 0.55
N SER A 226 9.06 6.89 1.58
CA SER A 226 10.36 6.23 1.63
C SER A 226 10.30 4.96 2.47
N ALA A 227 10.98 3.91 2.02
CA ALA A 227 11.02 2.64 2.75
C ALA A 227 11.70 2.78 4.10
N LEU A 228 11.12 2.09 5.09
CA LEU A 228 11.68 1.98 6.43
C LEU A 228 12.42 0.64 6.63
N PRO A 229 13.40 0.55 7.54
CA PRO A 229 14.26 -0.61 7.72
C PRO A 229 13.59 -1.98 7.79
N PRO A 230 12.41 -2.19 8.38
CA PRO A 230 11.78 -3.51 8.37
C PRO A 230 11.21 -3.92 7.01
N SER A 231 11.04 -2.99 6.05
CA SER A 231 10.42 -3.29 4.76
C SER A 231 11.24 -4.31 3.97
N PRO A 232 10.66 -5.44 3.53
CA PRO A 232 11.39 -6.44 2.73
C PRO A 232 11.61 -6.02 1.26
N LEU A 233 11.05 -4.89 0.84
CA LEU A 233 11.14 -4.35 -0.53
C LEU A 233 12.00 -3.06 -0.60
N GLN A 234 13.07 -2.98 0.20
CA GLN A 234 13.99 -1.84 0.16
C GLN A 234 14.89 -1.87 -1.07
#